data_e04214870d81e417194da30d581c49f3
#
_entry.id   e04214870d81e417194da30d581c49f3
#
_cell.length_a   1.000
_cell.length_b   1.000
_cell.length_c   1.000
_cell.angle_alpha   90.00
_cell.angle_beta   90.00
_cell.angle_gamma   90.00
#
_symmetry.space_group_name_H-M   'P 1'
#
loop_
_entity.id
_entity.type
_entity.pdbx_description
1 polymer ?
#
loop_
_entity_poly.entity_id
_entity_poly.type
_entity_poly.pdbx_seq_one_letter_code
_entity_poly.pdbx_strand_id
1 'polypeptide(L)'
;MKIVLLLFLMVFQLSFSKELLLSGAASLKEYLEKNIEEYKKIEPDFNVTLNLGGSGTLKKQLERGGDVDIIFLADRAYMIDLKENKYIEDEEVILENSLALIKNKKVTSENGVLAIGDPKYVPAGAYATEVLDKLQPKNYSFVYAKDVRSVLSYVELGEADFGIVYLTDTKLLKNSEIVKVFDKNLHSPIEYSIGIAESSKNKAEARKFIEFLKGKDWE
;
A
#
# COMPACT_ATOMS: atom_id res chain seq x y z
N MET A 1 35.44 -35.47 50.59
CA MET A 1 34.03 -35.27 50.12
C MET A 1 34.03 -33.95 49.38
N LYS A 2 34.11 -34.01 48.03
CA LYS A 2 34.17 -32.79 47.16
C LYS A 2 32.75 -32.48 46.71
N ILE A 3 32.21 -31.34 47.16
CA ILE A 3 30.94 -30.81 46.74
C ILE A 3 31.16 -30.13 45.38
N VAL A 4 30.62 -30.73 44.30
CA VAL A 4 30.59 -30.11 42.96
C VAL A 4 29.36 -29.23 42.90
N LEU A 5 29.58 -27.91 42.98
CA LEU A 5 28.54 -26.89 42.79
C LEU A 5 28.28 -26.74 41.30
N LEU A 6 27.19 -27.34 40.78
CA LEU A 6 26.71 -27.14 39.41
C LEU A 6 26.04 -25.78 39.35
N LEU A 7 26.72 -24.77 38.81
CA LEU A 7 26.13 -23.50 38.41
C LEU A 7 25.31 -23.73 37.12
N PHE A 8 24.00 -23.80 37.25
CA PHE A 8 23.08 -23.77 36.14
C PHE A 8 23.00 -22.32 35.63
N LEU A 9 23.80 -21.97 34.62
CA LEU A 9 23.67 -20.70 33.92
C LEU A 9 22.38 -20.72 33.11
N MET A 10 21.32 -20.17 33.72
CA MET A 10 20.07 -19.89 33.02
C MET A 10 20.32 -18.69 32.08
N VAL A 11 20.67 -18.96 30.83
CA VAL A 11 20.77 -17.92 29.82
C VAL A 11 19.35 -17.44 29.56
N PHE A 12 18.95 -16.37 30.23
CA PHE A 12 17.74 -15.61 29.89
C PHE A 12 18.01 -14.95 28.52
N GLN A 13 17.55 -15.60 27.46
CA GLN A 13 17.47 -14.94 26.18
C GLN A 13 16.44 -13.83 26.32
N LEU A 14 16.89 -12.61 26.53
CA LEU A 14 16.07 -11.42 26.35
C LEU A 14 15.68 -11.40 24.85
N SER A 15 14.54 -11.98 24.55
CA SER A 15 13.88 -11.76 23.26
C SER A 15 13.49 -10.29 23.22
N PHE A 16 14.35 -9.45 22.65
CA PHE A 16 13.93 -8.14 22.21
C PHE A 16 12.90 -8.36 21.11
N SER A 17 11.63 -8.10 21.42
CA SER A 17 10.60 -7.97 20.41
C SER A 17 11.08 -6.93 19.41
N LYS A 18 11.43 -7.37 18.22
CA LYS A 18 11.85 -6.47 17.15
C LYS A 18 10.62 -5.93 16.46
N GLU A 19 10.44 -4.64 16.55
CA GLU A 19 9.38 -3.93 15.85
C GLU A 19 9.85 -3.59 14.44
N LEU A 20 9.10 -4.02 13.43
CA LEU A 20 9.30 -3.60 12.04
C LEU A 20 8.48 -2.35 11.75
N LEU A 21 9.08 -1.40 11.05
CA LEU A 21 8.39 -0.24 10.49
C LEU A 21 8.08 -0.52 9.02
N LEU A 22 6.79 -0.65 8.67
CA LEU A 22 6.35 -0.89 7.31
C LEU A 22 5.63 0.34 6.75
N SER A 23 6.21 0.96 5.73
CA SER A 23 5.56 2.03 4.95
C SER A 23 4.84 1.43 3.76
N GLY A 24 3.51 1.52 3.73
CA GLY A 24 2.67 0.90 2.71
C GLY A 24 1.71 1.87 2.02
N ALA A 25 1.44 1.66 0.73
CA ALA A 25 0.39 2.39 0.04
C ALA A 25 -0.95 2.25 0.78
N ALA A 26 -1.74 3.33 0.83
CA ALA A 26 -2.99 3.38 1.59
C ALA A 26 -3.99 2.28 1.19
N SER A 27 -3.98 1.86 -0.08
CA SER A 27 -4.80 0.75 -0.60
C SER A 27 -4.41 -0.64 -0.07
N LEU A 28 -3.22 -0.78 0.52
CA LEU A 28 -2.75 -2.04 1.12
C LEU A 28 -3.25 -2.27 2.54
N LYS A 29 -3.98 -1.32 3.12
CA LYS A 29 -4.34 -1.37 4.54
C LYS A 29 -4.91 -2.73 4.97
N GLU A 30 -6.03 -3.13 4.38
CA GLU A 30 -6.75 -4.36 4.78
C GLU A 30 -5.91 -5.61 4.48
N TYR A 31 -5.19 -5.61 3.34
CA TYR A 31 -4.27 -6.68 2.99
C TYR A 31 -3.17 -6.84 4.05
N LEU A 32 -2.54 -5.75 4.45
CA LEU A 32 -1.46 -5.78 5.44
C LEU A 32 -1.97 -6.15 6.83
N GLU A 33 -3.06 -5.52 7.29
CA GLU A 33 -3.66 -5.82 8.60
C GLU A 33 -4.02 -7.31 8.73
N LYS A 34 -4.69 -7.89 7.73
CA LYS A 34 -5.03 -9.32 7.68
C LYS A 34 -3.78 -10.21 7.74
N ASN A 35 -2.81 -9.95 6.87
CA ASN A 35 -1.62 -10.80 6.76
C ASN A 35 -0.68 -10.66 7.99
N ILE A 36 -0.61 -9.49 8.62
CA ILE A 36 0.10 -9.31 9.89
C ILE A 36 -0.52 -10.15 10.99
N GLU A 37 -1.86 -10.15 11.11
CA GLU A 37 -2.55 -10.99 12.10
C GLU A 37 -2.37 -12.49 11.83
N GLU A 38 -2.31 -12.90 10.56
CA GLU A 38 -1.99 -14.29 10.21
C GLU A 38 -0.54 -14.64 10.54
N TYR A 39 0.40 -13.74 10.25
CA TYR A 39 1.82 -13.98 10.52
C TYR A 39 2.12 -14.05 12.02
N LYS A 40 1.45 -13.27 12.85
CA LYS A 40 1.54 -13.33 14.33
C LYS A 40 1.15 -14.69 14.91
N LYS A 41 0.33 -15.48 14.22
CA LYS A 41 0.01 -16.85 14.66
C LYS A 41 1.19 -17.81 14.47
N ILE A 42 2.10 -17.47 13.55
CA ILE A 42 3.31 -18.26 13.24
C ILE A 42 4.49 -17.73 14.07
N GLU A 43 4.61 -16.43 14.17
CA GLU A 43 5.67 -15.71 14.90
C GLU A 43 5.03 -14.78 15.94
N PRO A 44 4.69 -15.28 17.14
CA PRO A 44 3.94 -14.50 18.15
C PRO A 44 4.62 -13.23 18.63
N ASP A 45 5.95 -13.20 18.60
CA ASP A 45 6.75 -12.03 19.03
C ASP A 45 6.92 -10.99 17.89
N PHE A 46 6.29 -11.22 16.71
CA PHE A 46 6.35 -10.31 15.58
C PHE A 46 5.50 -9.07 15.81
N ASN A 47 6.14 -7.90 15.76
CA ASN A 47 5.46 -6.61 15.85
C ASN A 47 5.76 -5.76 14.63
N VAL A 48 4.71 -5.13 14.09
CA VAL A 48 4.80 -4.21 12.94
C VAL A 48 4.03 -2.94 13.25
N THR A 49 4.69 -1.81 13.04
CA THR A 49 4.03 -0.50 12.98
C THR A 49 3.82 -0.13 11.51
N LEU A 50 2.57 0.17 11.14
CA LEU A 50 2.19 0.57 9.78
C LEU A 50 2.19 2.09 9.64
N ASN A 51 2.89 2.58 8.61
CA ASN A 51 2.81 3.95 8.11
C ASN A 51 2.13 3.91 6.72
N LEU A 52 0.86 4.32 6.63
CA LEU A 52 0.06 4.23 5.42
C LEU A 52 -0.13 5.59 4.76
N GLY A 53 0.04 5.66 3.43
CA GLY A 53 -0.10 6.92 2.70
C GLY A 53 -0.04 6.77 1.18
N GLY A 54 -0.01 7.90 0.48
CA GLY A 54 0.25 7.91 -0.96
C GLY A 54 1.68 7.47 -1.26
N SER A 55 1.86 6.57 -2.23
CA SER A 55 3.16 5.95 -2.54
C SER A 55 4.28 6.96 -2.79
N GLY A 56 4.00 8.05 -3.53
CA GLY A 56 5.00 9.09 -3.79
C GLY A 56 5.38 9.89 -2.54
N THR A 57 4.49 10.01 -1.56
CA THR A 57 4.79 10.62 -0.27
C THR A 57 5.71 9.72 0.56
N LEU A 58 5.40 8.43 0.62
CA LEU A 58 6.20 7.43 1.35
C LEU A 58 7.60 7.29 0.74
N LYS A 59 7.70 7.26 -0.60
CA LYS A 59 8.97 7.29 -1.32
C LYS A 59 9.83 8.48 -0.87
N LYS A 60 9.26 9.69 -0.87
CA LYS A 60 9.98 10.90 -0.45
C LYS A 60 10.37 10.90 1.03
N GLN A 61 9.57 10.27 1.90
CA GLN A 61 9.93 10.10 3.31
C GLN A 61 11.19 9.25 3.44
N LEU A 62 11.26 8.11 2.74
CA LEU A 62 12.45 7.24 2.72
C LEU A 62 13.68 7.98 2.16
N GLU A 63 13.53 8.68 1.02
CA GLU A 63 14.62 9.46 0.40
C GLU A 63 15.20 10.55 1.33
N ARG A 64 14.39 11.06 2.25
CA ARG A 64 14.80 12.05 3.25
C ARG A 64 15.36 11.44 4.54
N GLY A 65 15.59 10.13 4.56
CA GLY A 65 16.15 9.41 5.70
C GLY A 65 15.12 9.05 6.77
N GLY A 66 13.84 8.96 6.41
CA GLY A 66 12.81 8.44 7.31
C GLY A 66 13.08 6.99 7.70
N ASP A 67 12.87 6.66 8.97
CA ASP A 67 13.01 5.30 9.46
C ASP A 67 11.93 4.42 8.83
N VAL A 68 12.36 3.32 8.20
CA VAL A 68 11.51 2.29 7.64
C VAL A 68 12.32 1.00 7.47
N ASP A 69 11.70 -0.15 7.67
CA ASP A 69 12.31 -1.45 7.41
C ASP A 69 11.81 -2.03 6.07
N ILE A 70 10.51 -1.92 5.82
CA ILE A 70 9.86 -2.42 4.61
C ILE A 70 9.09 -1.28 3.95
N ILE A 71 9.24 -1.13 2.65
CA ILE A 71 8.42 -0.24 1.83
C ILE A 71 7.63 -1.05 0.80
N PHE A 72 6.31 -0.81 0.71
CA PHE A 72 5.41 -1.53 -0.17
C PHE A 72 4.50 -0.54 -0.91
N LEU A 73 4.81 -0.28 -2.16
CA LEU A 73 4.17 0.78 -2.96
C LEU A 73 3.29 0.22 -4.07
N ALA A 74 2.29 1.01 -4.46
CA ALA A 74 1.35 0.72 -5.53
C ALA A 74 1.84 1.19 -6.91
N ASP A 75 3.13 1.36 -7.08
CA ASP A 75 3.78 1.75 -8.33
C ASP A 75 5.19 1.18 -8.34
N ARG A 76 5.41 0.23 -9.23
CA ARG A 76 6.71 -0.41 -9.41
C ARG A 76 7.78 0.55 -9.89
N ALA A 77 7.43 1.57 -10.67
CA ALA A 77 8.42 2.53 -11.15
C ALA A 77 9.07 3.29 -9.98
N TYR A 78 8.31 3.60 -8.93
CA TYR A 78 8.87 4.19 -7.71
C TYR A 78 9.83 3.23 -6.99
N MET A 79 9.52 1.93 -6.98
CA MET A 79 10.37 0.93 -6.34
C MET A 79 11.66 0.68 -7.13
N ILE A 80 11.59 0.68 -8.46
CA ILE A 80 12.76 0.60 -9.34
C ILE A 80 13.68 1.80 -9.10
N ASP A 81 13.14 3.02 -9.07
CA ASP A 81 13.91 4.24 -8.80
C ASP A 81 14.57 4.20 -7.40
N LEU A 82 13.85 3.76 -6.36
CA LEU A 82 14.42 3.57 -5.02
C LEU A 82 15.57 2.56 -5.02
N LYS A 83 15.46 1.46 -5.78
CA LYS A 83 16.49 0.43 -5.89
C LYS A 83 17.73 0.93 -6.64
N GLU A 84 17.54 1.60 -7.77
CA GLU A 84 18.63 2.18 -8.56
C GLU A 84 19.43 3.21 -7.76
N ASN A 85 18.75 4.00 -6.91
CA ASN A 85 19.35 4.97 -6.01
C ASN A 85 19.81 4.38 -4.66
N LYS A 86 19.76 3.05 -4.48
CA LYS A 86 20.23 2.33 -3.29
C LYS A 86 19.53 2.72 -1.98
N TYR A 87 18.26 3.08 -2.07
CA TYR A 87 17.42 3.27 -0.89
C TYR A 87 16.82 1.95 -0.38
N ILE A 88 16.69 0.96 -1.28
CA ILE A 88 16.15 -0.37 -0.97
C ILE A 88 16.96 -1.48 -1.64
N GLU A 89 16.83 -2.66 -1.07
CA GLU A 89 17.26 -3.94 -1.66
C GLU A 89 16.04 -4.85 -1.92
N ASP A 90 16.23 -5.94 -2.67
CA ASP A 90 15.25 -7.03 -2.87
C ASP A 90 13.86 -6.55 -3.34
N GLU A 91 13.80 -5.66 -4.36
CA GLU A 91 12.54 -5.23 -4.96
C GLU A 91 11.83 -6.40 -5.66
N GLU A 92 10.55 -6.61 -5.34
CA GLU A 92 9.75 -7.70 -5.86
C GLU A 92 8.27 -7.30 -6.02
N VAL A 93 7.65 -7.70 -7.12
CA VAL A 93 6.20 -7.53 -7.34
C VAL A 93 5.45 -8.61 -6.57
N ILE A 94 4.52 -8.23 -5.72
CA ILE A 94 3.71 -9.13 -4.91
C ILE A 94 2.27 -9.21 -5.41
N LEU A 95 1.69 -8.09 -5.86
CA LEU A 95 0.28 -8.00 -6.21
C LEU A 95 0.07 -7.18 -7.48
N GLU A 96 -1.03 -7.46 -8.19
CA GLU A 96 -1.53 -6.64 -9.30
C GLU A 96 -2.92 -6.09 -8.97
N ASN A 97 -3.34 -5.03 -9.68
CA ASN A 97 -4.65 -4.43 -9.50
C ASN A 97 -5.24 -3.92 -10.82
N SER A 98 -6.42 -3.31 -10.75
CA SER A 98 -7.11 -2.62 -11.84
C SER A 98 -7.76 -1.35 -11.30
N LEU A 99 -8.24 -0.48 -12.18
CA LEU A 99 -8.99 0.72 -11.82
C LEU A 99 -10.49 0.53 -12.00
N ALA A 100 -11.26 1.21 -11.17
CA ALA A 100 -12.71 1.30 -11.26
C ALA A 100 -13.16 2.76 -11.12
N LEU A 101 -14.15 3.14 -11.93
CA LEU A 101 -14.95 4.34 -11.73
C LEU A 101 -16.08 4.01 -10.76
N ILE A 102 -16.16 4.75 -9.69
CA ILE A 102 -17.23 4.67 -8.69
C ILE A 102 -18.07 5.95 -8.72
N LYS A 103 -19.31 5.84 -8.25
CA LYS A 103 -20.27 6.94 -8.18
C LYS A 103 -21.01 6.90 -6.85
N ASN A 104 -21.26 8.04 -6.22
CA ASN A 104 -22.17 8.10 -5.07
C ASN A 104 -23.61 7.78 -5.54
N LYS A 105 -24.32 6.91 -4.82
CA LYS A 105 -25.67 6.42 -5.17
C LYS A 105 -26.72 7.52 -5.28
N LYS A 106 -26.49 8.70 -4.66
CA LYS A 106 -27.40 9.85 -4.72
C LYS A 106 -27.25 10.65 -6.02
N VAL A 107 -26.20 10.43 -6.77
CA VAL A 107 -25.91 11.17 -8.01
C VAL A 107 -26.70 10.56 -9.16
N THR A 108 -27.53 11.39 -9.81
CA THR A 108 -28.33 11.02 -10.98
C THR A 108 -27.78 11.58 -12.29
N SER A 109 -26.85 12.53 -12.21
CA SER A 109 -26.19 13.15 -13.36
C SER A 109 -25.04 12.28 -13.87
N GLU A 110 -24.72 12.41 -15.16
CA GLU A 110 -23.49 11.87 -15.76
C GLU A 110 -22.31 12.84 -15.66
N ASN A 111 -22.56 14.06 -15.16
CA ASN A 111 -21.59 15.13 -14.99
C ASN A 111 -21.45 15.47 -13.53
N GLY A 112 -20.29 15.97 -13.12
CA GLY A 112 -20.11 16.40 -11.74
C GLY A 112 -18.64 16.51 -11.33
N VAL A 113 -18.39 16.39 -10.04
CA VAL A 113 -17.07 16.40 -9.43
C VAL A 113 -16.47 15.00 -9.48
N LEU A 114 -15.34 14.85 -10.15
CA LEU A 114 -14.57 13.60 -10.21
C LEU A 114 -13.36 13.70 -9.30
N ALA A 115 -13.33 12.89 -8.24
CA ALA A 115 -12.18 12.75 -7.38
C ALA A 115 -11.16 11.77 -7.97
N ILE A 116 -9.90 12.16 -8.01
CA ILE A 116 -8.75 11.30 -8.33
C ILE A 116 -7.62 11.58 -7.35
N GLY A 117 -6.70 10.64 -7.20
CA GLY A 117 -5.44 10.91 -6.51
C GLY A 117 -4.65 12.02 -7.20
N ASP A 118 -3.87 12.80 -6.47
CA ASP A 118 -2.94 13.75 -7.09
C ASP A 118 -1.93 12.98 -7.96
N PRO A 119 -1.95 13.13 -9.31
CA PRO A 119 -1.10 12.33 -10.20
C PRO A 119 0.40 12.47 -9.93
N LYS A 120 0.79 13.54 -9.24
CA LYS A 120 2.19 13.79 -8.91
C LYS A 120 2.72 12.90 -7.78
N TYR A 121 1.84 12.40 -6.92
CA TYR A 121 2.23 11.68 -5.70
C TYR A 121 1.45 10.40 -5.44
N VAL A 122 0.34 10.21 -6.15
CA VAL A 122 -0.60 9.09 -5.93
C VAL A 122 -0.67 8.26 -7.21
N PRO A 123 -0.14 7.03 -7.22
CA PRO A 123 -0.14 6.19 -8.41
C PRO A 123 -1.53 5.98 -9.01
N ALA A 124 -2.57 5.75 -8.19
CA ALA A 124 -3.94 5.65 -8.67
C ALA A 124 -4.38 6.88 -9.47
N GLY A 125 -3.88 8.08 -9.12
CA GLY A 125 -4.13 9.31 -9.86
C GLY A 125 -3.36 9.37 -11.17
N ALA A 126 -2.11 8.91 -11.21
CA ALA A 126 -1.34 8.81 -12.44
C ALA A 126 -2.01 7.84 -13.44
N TYR A 127 -2.37 6.64 -13.00
CA TYR A 127 -3.11 5.69 -13.83
C TYR A 127 -4.50 6.21 -14.25
N ALA A 128 -5.19 6.92 -13.35
CA ALA A 128 -6.47 7.57 -13.69
C ALA A 128 -6.28 8.61 -14.80
N THR A 129 -5.19 9.38 -14.76
CA THR A 129 -4.86 10.35 -15.82
C THR A 129 -4.63 9.65 -17.17
N GLU A 130 -3.90 8.53 -17.20
CA GLU A 130 -3.74 7.74 -18.44
C GLU A 130 -5.08 7.31 -19.04
N VAL A 131 -6.01 6.85 -18.20
CA VAL A 131 -7.37 6.48 -18.61
C VAL A 131 -8.12 7.69 -19.15
N LEU A 132 -8.09 8.81 -18.43
CA LEU A 132 -8.79 10.05 -18.79
C LEU A 132 -8.26 10.65 -20.10
N ASP A 133 -6.94 10.62 -20.30
CA ASP A 133 -6.30 11.10 -21.53
C ASP A 133 -6.73 10.29 -22.77
N LYS A 134 -6.91 8.97 -22.62
CA LYS A 134 -7.38 8.10 -23.70
C LYS A 134 -8.88 8.25 -23.97
N LEU A 135 -9.69 8.38 -22.92
CA LEU A 135 -11.16 8.45 -23.04
C LEU A 135 -11.69 9.86 -23.29
N GLN A 136 -10.93 10.89 -22.90
CA GLN A 136 -11.28 12.30 -23.02
C GLN A 136 -12.73 12.62 -22.59
N PRO A 137 -13.15 12.21 -21.38
CA PRO A 137 -14.51 12.46 -20.93
C PRO A 137 -14.73 13.97 -20.79
N LYS A 138 -15.89 14.42 -21.26
CA LYS A 138 -16.30 15.82 -21.12
C LYS A 138 -17.16 15.97 -19.86
N ASN A 139 -17.10 17.17 -19.26
CA ASN A 139 -18.03 17.60 -18.20
C ASN A 139 -17.74 17.12 -16.77
N TYR A 140 -16.47 16.86 -16.43
CA TYR A 140 -16.04 16.73 -15.03
C TYR A 140 -15.25 17.94 -14.57
N SER A 141 -15.50 18.39 -13.33
CA SER A 141 -14.55 19.18 -12.55
C SER A 141 -13.75 18.24 -11.65
N PHE A 142 -12.44 18.51 -11.48
CA PHE A 142 -11.56 17.58 -10.77
C PHE A 142 -11.28 18.05 -9.35
N VAL A 143 -11.24 17.10 -8.41
CA VAL A 143 -10.67 17.29 -7.08
C VAL A 143 -9.56 16.25 -6.88
N TYR A 144 -8.43 16.72 -6.33
CA TYR A 144 -7.24 15.92 -6.13
C TYR A 144 -7.09 15.52 -4.66
N ALA A 145 -6.91 14.23 -4.41
CA ALA A 145 -6.73 13.67 -3.07
C ALA A 145 -5.28 13.25 -2.83
N LYS A 146 -4.88 13.27 -1.56
CA LYS A 146 -3.52 12.90 -1.12
C LYS A 146 -3.21 11.40 -1.24
N ASP A 147 -4.22 10.56 -1.33
CA ASP A 147 -4.15 9.11 -1.50
C ASP A 147 -5.48 8.58 -2.04
N VAL A 148 -5.50 7.32 -2.48
CA VAL A 148 -6.69 6.70 -3.08
C VAL A 148 -7.83 6.49 -2.07
N ARG A 149 -7.53 6.31 -0.78
CA ARG A 149 -8.55 6.15 0.27
C ARG A 149 -9.29 7.47 0.53
N SER A 150 -8.60 8.58 0.40
CA SER A 150 -9.23 9.91 0.42
C SER A 150 -10.17 10.10 -0.76
N VAL A 151 -9.82 9.60 -1.98
CA VAL A 151 -10.74 9.59 -3.14
C VAL A 151 -12.01 8.83 -2.79
N LEU A 152 -11.87 7.58 -2.29
CA LEU A 152 -13.00 6.75 -1.87
C LEU A 152 -13.89 7.49 -0.85
N SER A 153 -13.27 8.10 0.16
CA SER A 153 -13.98 8.82 1.21
C SER A 153 -14.78 10.03 0.66
N TYR A 154 -14.22 10.79 -0.26
CA TYR A 154 -14.92 11.92 -0.87
C TYR A 154 -16.20 11.47 -1.58
N VAL A 155 -16.14 10.34 -2.31
CA VAL A 155 -17.33 9.80 -2.98
C VAL A 155 -18.33 9.22 -1.96
N GLU A 156 -17.87 8.46 -0.99
CA GLU A 156 -18.72 7.87 0.07
C GLU A 156 -19.47 8.92 0.89
N LEU A 157 -18.84 10.08 1.16
CA LEU A 157 -19.44 11.20 1.90
C LEU A 157 -20.28 12.11 1.02
N GLY A 158 -20.20 11.99 -0.31
CA GLY A 158 -20.89 12.87 -1.26
C GLY A 158 -20.20 14.22 -1.46
N GLU A 159 -18.92 14.34 -1.09
CA GLU A 159 -18.07 15.51 -1.36
C GLU A 159 -17.57 15.52 -2.82
N ALA A 160 -17.58 14.34 -3.48
CA ALA A 160 -17.42 14.16 -4.91
C ALA A 160 -18.52 13.25 -5.45
N ASP A 161 -18.96 13.50 -6.70
CA ASP A 161 -19.97 12.70 -7.37
C ASP A 161 -19.41 11.36 -7.82
N PHE A 162 -18.18 11.38 -8.35
CA PHE A 162 -17.48 10.25 -8.94
C PHE A 162 -16.07 10.15 -8.36
N GLY A 163 -15.47 8.97 -8.49
CA GLY A 163 -14.06 8.76 -8.15
C GLY A 163 -13.45 7.64 -8.98
N ILE A 164 -12.14 7.75 -9.25
CA ILE A 164 -11.37 6.64 -9.80
C ILE A 164 -10.51 6.07 -8.68
N VAL A 165 -10.73 4.80 -8.38
CA VAL A 165 -10.08 4.05 -7.30
C VAL A 165 -9.56 2.72 -7.82
N TYR A 166 -8.78 2.01 -7.03
CA TYR A 166 -8.44 0.63 -7.36
C TYR A 166 -9.65 -0.29 -7.22
N LEU A 167 -9.71 -1.33 -8.05
CA LEU A 167 -10.80 -2.30 -8.00
C LEU A 167 -10.90 -2.97 -6.62
N THR A 168 -9.78 -3.22 -5.95
CA THR A 168 -9.76 -3.78 -4.59
C THR A 168 -10.43 -2.87 -3.56
N ASP A 169 -10.34 -1.54 -3.71
CA ASP A 169 -10.98 -0.58 -2.82
C ASP A 169 -12.50 -0.62 -2.89
N THR A 170 -13.07 -1.13 -3.99
CA THR A 170 -14.53 -1.22 -4.17
C THR A 170 -15.21 -2.18 -3.18
N LYS A 171 -14.44 -3.07 -2.54
CA LYS A 171 -14.95 -3.92 -1.43
C LYS A 171 -15.43 -3.09 -0.23
N LEU A 172 -15.04 -1.83 -0.11
CA LEU A 172 -15.39 -0.93 0.98
C LEU A 172 -16.58 -0.03 0.69
N LEU A 173 -17.18 -0.11 -0.51
CA LEU A 173 -18.31 0.73 -0.90
C LEU A 173 -19.54 0.48 -0.02
N LYS A 174 -20.16 1.55 0.45
CA LYS A 174 -21.41 1.55 1.22
C LYS A 174 -22.46 2.45 0.54
N ASN A 175 -22.11 3.72 0.39
CA ASN A 175 -22.97 4.75 -0.20
C ASN A 175 -22.70 4.99 -1.69
N SER A 176 -21.75 4.27 -2.26
CA SER A 176 -21.34 4.36 -3.66
C SER A 176 -21.51 3.02 -4.37
N GLU A 177 -21.39 3.04 -5.67
CA GLU A 177 -21.47 1.85 -6.53
C GLU A 177 -20.41 1.92 -7.64
N ILE A 178 -20.05 0.76 -8.21
CA ILE A 178 -19.16 0.66 -9.35
C ILE A 178 -19.97 1.04 -10.61
N VAL A 179 -19.49 2.03 -11.35
CA VAL A 179 -20.03 2.39 -12.66
C VAL A 179 -19.36 1.56 -13.76
N LYS A 180 -18.01 1.40 -13.66
CA LYS A 180 -17.21 0.72 -14.67
C LYS A 180 -15.89 0.25 -14.09
N VAL A 181 -15.46 -0.94 -14.47
CA VAL A 181 -14.07 -1.38 -14.34
C VAL A 181 -13.37 -1.06 -15.66
N PHE A 182 -12.21 -0.41 -15.58
CA PHE A 182 -11.47 -0.03 -16.79
C PHE A 182 -10.66 -1.20 -17.35
N ASP A 183 -10.59 -1.25 -18.69
CA ASP A 183 -9.75 -2.23 -19.36
C ASP A 183 -8.27 -1.97 -19.07
N LYS A 184 -7.50 -3.05 -18.87
CA LYS A 184 -6.06 -2.99 -18.58
C LYS A 184 -5.25 -2.27 -19.68
N ASN A 185 -5.73 -2.18 -20.90
CA ASN A 185 -5.08 -1.45 -22.00
C ASN A 185 -5.23 0.08 -21.92
N LEU A 186 -6.07 0.58 -21.01
CA LEU A 186 -6.28 2.02 -20.82
C LEU A 186 -5.24 2.66 -19.89
N HIS A 187 -4.48 1.88 -19.15
CA HIS A 187 -3.44 2.35 -18.24
C HIS A 187 -2.25 1.40 -18.22
N SER A 188 -1.13 1.86 -17.73
CA SER A 188 0.05 1.03 -17.46
C SER A 188 -0.27 -0.07 -16.43
N PRO A 189 0.48 -1.20 -16.41
CA PRO A 189 0.27 -2.25 -15.42
C PRO A 189 0.32 -1.69 -13.99
N ILE A 190 -0.66 -2.06 -13.17
CA ILE A 190 -0.72 -1.66 -11.76
C ILE A 190 -0.09 -2.78 -10.94
N GLU A 191 1.17 -2.62 -10.61
CA GLU A 191 1.97 -3.58 -9.88
C GLU A 191 2.34 -3.02 -8.51
N TYR A 192 2.02 -3.78 -7.48
CA TYR A 192 2.43 -3.47 -6.11
C TYR A 192 3.73 -4.18 -5.81
N SER A 193 4.74 -3.41 -5.51
CA SER A 193 6.08 -3.91 -5.29
C SER A 193 6.58 -3.58 -3.89
N ILE A 194 7.29 -4.53 -3.29
CA ILE A 194 7.83 -4.46 -1.93
C ILE A 194 9.35 -4.50 -1.96
N GLY A 195 9.97 -3.86 -0.99
CA GLY A 195 11.42 -3.88 -0.82
C GLY A 195 11.83 -3.60 0.62
N ILE A 196 13.06 -3.93 0.96
CA ILE A 196 13.66 -3.70 2.28
C ILE A 196 14.50 -2.42 2.19
N ALA A 197 14.31 -1.51 3.13
CA ALA A 197 15.13 -0.30 3.19
C ALA A 197 16.61 -0.67 3.44
N GLU A 198 17.51 -0.03 2.69
CA GLU A 198 18.96 -0.27 2.82
C GLU A 198 19.47 0.04 4.24
N SER A 199 18.88 1.04 4.90
CA SER A 199 19.18 1.45 6.28
C SER A 199 18.61 0.52 7.36
N SER A 200 17.73 -0.43 7.00
CA SER A 200 17.08 -1.32 7.97
C SER A 200 18.09 -2.15 8.77
N LYS A 201 17.88 -2.19 10.08
CA LYS A 201 18.59 -3.07 11.01
C LYS A 201 17.88 -4.41 11.24
N ASN A 202 16.69 -4.55 10.70
CA ASN A 202 15.78 -5.69 10.86
C ASN A 202 15.63 -6.51 9.58
N LYS A 203 16.64 -6.48 8.68
CA LYS A 203 16.57 -7.08 7.33
C LYS A 203 16.19 -8.57 7.33
N ALA A 204 16.65 -9.33 8.32
CA ALA A 204 16.36 -10.77 8.41
C ALA A 204 14.87 -11.03 8.70
N GLU A 205 14.28 -10.27 9.61
CA GLU A 205 12.86 -10.34 9.95
C GLU A 205 11.99 -9.81 8.81
N ALA A 206 12.43 -8.72 8.16
CA ALA A 206 11.77 -8.16 6.98
C ALA A 206 11.69 -9.19 5.85
N ARG A 207 12.79 -9.91 5.55
CA ARG A 207 12.80 -10.98 4.53
C ARG A 207 11.82 -12.11 4.85
N LYS A 208 11.76 -12.55 6.11
CA LYS A 208 10.80 -13.61 6.51
C LYS A 208 9.36 -13.17 6.29
N PHE A 209 9.03 -11.93 6.64
CA PHE A 209 7.68 -11.42 6.45
C PHE A 209 7.35 -11.23 4.97
N ILE A 210 8.27 -10.72 4.16
CA ILE A 210 8.09 -10.62 2.70
C ILE A 210 7.88 -12.00 2.09
N GLU A 211 8.67 -13.00 2.48
CA GLU A 211 8.52 -14.38 1.99
C GLU A 211 7.15 -14.97 2.35
N PHE A 212 6.64 -14.67 3.55
CA PHE A 212 5.29 -15.05 3.93
C PHE A 212 4.22 -14.38 3.07
N LEU A 213 4.42 -13.13 2.65
CA LEU A 213 3.47 -12.41 1.78
C LEU A 213 3.43 -12.96 0.35
N LYS A 214 4.49 -13.65 -0.11
CA LYS A 214 4.51 -14.31 -1.42
C LYS A 214 3.45 -15.40 -1.48
N GLY A 215 2.60 -15.34 -2.48
CA GLY A 215 1.47 -16.28 -2.61
C GLY A 215 0.25 -15.95 -1.77
N LYS A 216 0.20 -14.76 -1.17
CA LYS A 216 -1.01 -14.20 -0.57
C LYS A 216 -1.71 -13.31 -1.58
N ASP A 217 -3.01 -13.53 -1.77
CA ASP A 217 -3.86 -12.74 -2.65
C ASP A 217 -4.58 -11.61 -1.89
N TRP A 218 -5.29 -10.77 -2.63
CA TRP A 218 -6.13 -9.70 -2.09
C TRP A 218 -7.33 -10.19 -1.24
N GLU A 219 -7.55 -11.49 -1.13
CA GLU A 219 -8.71 -12.11 -0.45
C GLU A 219 -8.54 -12.24 1.06
#